data_5974716bed6e1a6b7b326669fee949ea
#
_entry.id   5974716bed6e1a6b7b326669fee949ea
#
_cell.length_a   1.000
_cell.length_b   1.000
_cell.length_c   1.000
_cell.angle_alpha   90.00
_cell.angle_beta   90.00
_cell.angle_gamma   90.00
#
_symmetry.space_group_name_H-M   'P 1'
#
loop_
_entity.id
_entity.type
_entity.pdbx_description
1 polymer ?
#
loop_
_entity_poly.entity_id
_entity_poly.type
_entity_poly.pdbx_seq_one_letter_code
_entity_poly.pdbx_strand_id
1 'polypeptide(L)'
;MVTGIAPGRVNLIGEHVDYNGGRCLPLALTRTTKARVTLRADEVLQVKSESRSWTGALDQLQGLEDADTWVLYVAGVLLALDVRTGMDIEISSDVPVGAGLSSSAALECSVAIAVDRVLGLGRSPEQLVEACVRAETETVGAPTGGLDQAIAIYGQVDQALLIDFATGVREQVPFAPAAHGLAVLVIDTKVSHELTDGGYGSRRDDAWAAAERLGLDKRALAQATSIDGLPEPLLRRARHVLSEVARVDDFVAALRADDWASLGPLLDDSHTSLRDDYEVSCKELDVAVETAREAGALGARMTGGGFGGSAIALVPLERLNAVQSAVATAFVARGWGEPDFFVAEPGAGAAVADPA
;
A
#
# COMPACT_ATOMS: atom_id res chain seq x y z
N MET A 1 -23.32 -9.45 -15.66
CA MET A 1 -22.02 -8.77 -15.85
C MET A 1 -21.95 -7.61 -14.88
N VAL A 2 -20.84 -7.46 -14.16
CA VAL A 2 -20.61 -6.41 -13.15
C VAL A 2 -19.16 -5.96 -13.26
N THR A 3 -18.90 -4.68 -13.05
CA THR A 3 -17.52 -4.14 -13.00
C THR A 3 -17.23 -3.62 -11.60
N GLY A 4 -16.27 -4.22 -10.92
CA GLY A 4 -15.67 -3.71 -9.70
C GLY A 4 -14.52 -2.77 -10.03
N ILE A 5 -14.39 -1.72 -9.26
CA ILE A 5 -13.31 -0.72 -9.39
C ILE A 5 -12.68 -0.58 -8.00
N ALA A 6 -11.37 -0.68 -7.90
CA ALA A 6 -10.67 -0.44 -6.63
C ALA A 6 -9.38 0.36 -6.87
N PRO A 7 -9.05 1.30 -5.97
CA PRO A 7 -7.89 2.16 -6.10
C PRO A 7 -6.59 1.48 -5.66
N GLY A 8 -5.46 1.96 -6.20
CA GLY A 8 -4.17 1.87 -5.53
C GLY A 8 -4.10 2.82 -4.33
N ARG A 9 -2.95 2.86 -3.65
CA ARG A 9 -2.77 3.73 -2.49
C ARG A 9 -1.36 4.31 -2.40
N VAL A 10 -1.23 5.41 -1.68
CA VAL A 10 0.00 5.80 -0.99
C VAL A 10 -0.24 5.76 0.52
N ASN A 11 0.78 5.45 1.29
CA ASN A 11 0.73 5.62 2.73
C ASN A 11 1.46 6.92 3.10
N LEU A 12 0.76 7.88 3.69
CA LEU A 12 1.33 9.17 4.06
C LEU A 12 2.37 9.02 5.16
N ILE A 13 2.04 8.20 6.19
CA ILE A 13 2.92 7.93 7.34
C ILE A 13 2.46 6.66 8.05
N GLY A 14 3.38 5.97 8.75
CA GLY A 14 3.07 4.71 9.44
C GLY A 14 3.47 3.49 8.62
N GLU A 15 4.66 3.50 7.98
CA GLU A 15 5.17 2.33 7.28
C GLU A 15 5.70 1.27 8.24
N HIS A 16 5.48 0.00 7.89
CA HIS A 16 5.94 -1.17 8.63
C HIS A 16 5.41 -1.30 10.07
N VAL A 17 4.32 -0.61 10.40
CA VAL A 17 3.70 -0.71 11.72
C VAL A 17 2.34 -1.42 11.74
N ASP A 18 1.71 -1.66 10.59
CA ASP A 18 0.44 -2.37 10.45
C ASP A 18 0.49 -3.79 11.01
N TYR A 19 1.47 -4.58 10.64
CA TYR A 19 1.68 -5.94 11.14
C TYR A 19 2.34 -5.99 12.54
N ASN A 20 2.62 -4.82 13.13
CA ASN A 20 3.13 -4.63 14.50
C ASN A 20 2.07 -4.07 15.46
N GLY A 21 0.79 -3.99 15.04
CA GLY A 21 -0.30 -3.43 15.84
C GLY A 21 -0.21 -1.92 16.02
N GLY A 22 0.40 -1.22 15.07
CA GLY A 22 0.53 0.24 15.05
C GLY A 22 -0.58 0.95 14.30
N ARG A 23 -0.41 2.26 14.12
CA ARG A 23 -1.32 3.12 13.38
C ARG A 23 -0.71 3.57 12.07
N CYS A 24 -1.52 3.61 11.02
CA CYS A 24 -1.14 4.02 9.67
C CYS A 24 -2.12 5.05 9.14
N LEU A 25 -1.67 5.90 8.21
CA LEU A 25 -2.50 6.93 7.59
C LEU A 25 -2.38 6.87 6.05
N PRO A 26 -2.91 5.83 5.39
CA PRO A 26 -2.96 5.76 3.93
C PRO A 26 -4.05 6.65 3.34
N LEU A 27 -3.89 6.95 2.04
CA LEU A 27 -4.96 7.50 1.19
C LEU A 27 -5.14 6.63 -0.06
N ALA A 28 -6.39 6.52 -0.53
CA ALA A 28 -6.73 5.91 -1.80
C ALA A 28 -6.34 6.86 -2.94
N LEU A 29 -5.83 6.31 -4.04
CA LEU A 29 -5.51 7.07 -5.25
C LEU A 29 -6.73 7.19 -6.18
N THR A 30 -6.69 8.13 -7.10
CA THR A 30 -7.64 8.17 -8.23
C THR A 30 -7.28 7.15 -9.32
N ARG A 31 -6.06 6.57 -9.27
CA ARG A 31 -5.63 5.46 -10.13
C ARG A 31 -6.22 4.15 -9.64
N THR A 32 -6.82 3.38 -10.57
CA THR A 32 -7.67 2.25 -10.20
C THR A 32 -7.38 1.00 -11.02
N THR A 33 -7.72 -0.16 -10.46
CA THR A 33 -7.89 -1.40 -11.19
C THR A 33 -9.39 -1.69 -11.37
N LYS A 34 -9.77 -2.13 -12.55
CA LYS A 34 -11.14 -2.52 -12.90
C LYS A 34 -11.17 -4.01 -13.22
N ALA A 35 -12.10 -4.72 -12.59
CA ALA A 35 -12.38 -6.13 -12.87
C ALA A 35 -13.81 -6.28 -13.35
N ARG A 36 -13.98 -6.64 -14.62
CA ARG A 36 -15.29 -6.94 -15.22
C ARG A 36 -15.57 -8.41 -15.14
N VAL A 37 -16.59 -8.80 -14.38
CA VAL A 37 -16.96 -10.19 -14.11
C VAL A 37 -18.25 -10.56 -14.84
N THR A 38 -18.21 -11.67 -15.58
CA THR A 38 -19.39 -12.28 -16.24
C THR A 38 -19.51 -13.73 -15.81
N LEU A 39 -20.68 -14.17 -15.35
CA LEU A 39 -20.91 -15.55 -14.94
C LEU A 39 -20.96 -16.47 -16.18
N ARG A 40 -20.45 -17.67 -16.01
CA ARG A 40 -20.50 -18.79 -16.99
C ARG A 40 -21.46 -19.85 -16.51
N ALA A 41 -21.87 -20.72 -17.43
CA ALA A 41 -22.70 -21.87 -17.12
C ALA A 41 -21.91 -23.16 -16.77
N ASP A 42 -20.58 -23.09 -16.89
CA ASP A 42 -19.63 -24.15 -16.56
C ASP A 42 -18.79 -23.77 -15.31
N GLU A 43 -17.89 -24.64 -14.89
CA GLU A 43 -16.99 -24.42 -13.73
C GLU A 43 -15.60 -23.93 -14.17
N VAL A 44 -15.53 -23.15 -15.25
CA VAL A 44 -14.28 -22.62 -15.80
C VAL A 44 -14.08 -21.18 -15.33
N LEU A 45 -12.86 -20.88 -14.89
CA LEU A 45 -12.35 -19.52 -14.71
C LEU A 45 -11.51 -19.13 -15.92
N GLN A 46 -11.87 -18.04 -16.60
CA GLN A 46 -11.01 -17.36 -17.56
C GLN A 46 -10.68 -15.97 -17.06
N VAL A 47 -9.38 -15.65 -16.96
CA VAL A 47 -8.92 -14.32 -16.55
C VAL A 47 -8.11 -13.72 -17.68
N LYS A 48 -8.38 -12.45 -18.00
CA LYS A 48 -7.66 -11.68 -19.05
C LYS A 48 -7.21 -10.35 -18.50
N SER A 49 -5.96 -9.98 -18.81
CA SER A 49 -5.42 -8.66 -18.51
C SER A 49 -4.55 -8.23 -19.69
N GLU A 50 -4.97 -7.19 -20.41
CA GLU A 50 -4.29 -6.71 -21.62
C GLU A 50 -3.97 -7.83 -22.62
N SER A 51 -2.67 -8.17 -22.80
CA SER A 51 -2.19 -9.23 -23.70
C SER A 51 -2.06 -10.59 -23.01
N ARG A 52 -2.31 -10.69 -21.69
CA ARG A 52 -2.16 -11.92 -20.90
C ARG A 52 -3.51 -12.56 -20.65
N SER A 53 -3.57 -13.89 -20.67
CA SER A 53 -4.77 -14.64 -20.31
C SER A 53 -4.40 -15.95 -19.64
N TRP A 54 -5.28 -16.37 -18.74
CA TRP A 54 -5.21 -17.69 -18.11
C TRP A 54 -6.60 -18.32 -18.10
N THR A 55 -6.66 -19.66 -18.20
CA THR A 55 -7.91 -20.41 -18.14
C THR A 55 -7.68 -21.73 -17.42
N GLY A 56 -8.56 -22.09 -16.50
CA GLY A 56 -8.52 -23.34 -15.73
C GLY A 56 -9.86 -23.65 -15.07
N ALA A 57 -9.99 -24.83 -14.50
CA ALA A 57 -11.16 -25.23 -13.75
C ALA A 57 -11.10 -24.71 -12.31
N LEU A 58 -12.26 -24.41 -11.70
CA LEU A 58 -12.35 -23.87 -10.34
C LEU A 58 -11.80 -24.84 -9.27
N ASP A 59 -11.91 -26.15 -9.49
CA ASP A 59 -11.38 -27.17 -8.58
C ASP A 59 -9.85 -27.23 -8.56
N GLN A 60 -9.19 -26.63 -9.55
CA GLN A 60 -7.72 -26.56 -9.67
C GLN A 60 -7.11 -25.32 -9.01
N LEU A 61 -7.91 -24.38 -8.53
CA LEU A 61 -7.41 -23.09 -7.97
C LEU A 61 -6.52 -23.28 -6.72
N GLN A 62 -6.67 -24.37 -5.97
CA GLN A 62 -5.86 -24.68 -4.78
C GLN A 62 -4.45 -25.22 -5.08
N GLY A 63 -4.08 -25.43 -6.32
CA GLY A 63 -2.80 -26.03 -6.72
C GLY A 63 -2.08 -25.23 -7.81
N LEU A 64 -2.28 -23.94 -7.90
CA LEU A 64 -1.73 -23.08 -8.95
C LEU A 64 -0.30 -22.60 -8.66
N GLU A 65 0.59 -23.47 -8.16
CA GLU A 65 1.97 -23.10 -7.80
C GLU A 65 2.78 -22.54 -8.98
N ASP A 66 2.46 -22.98 -10.21
CA ASP A 66 3.16 -22.57 -11.44
C ASP A 66 2.46 -21.41 -12.21
N ALA A 67 1.38 -20.85 -11.67
CA ALA A 67 0.68 -19.77 -12.35
C ALA A 67 1.37 -18.41 -12.14
N ASP A 68 1.20 -17.50 -13.12
CA ASP A 68 1.64 -16.11 -12.95
C ASP A 68 1.03 -15.50 -11.67
N THR A 69 1.81 -14.73 -10.92
CA THR A 69 1.41 -14.13 -9.63
C THR A 69 0.09 -13.35 -9.72
N TRP A 70 -0.17 -12.65 -10.83
CA TRP A 70 -1.42 -11.89 -11.00
C TRP A 70 -2.67 -12.80 -11.06
N VAL A 71 -2.52 -14.05 -11.52
CA VAL A 71 -3.58 -15.06 -11.49
C VAL A 71 -3.81 -15.57 -10.09
N LEU A 72 -2.73 -15.72 -9.29
CA LEU A 72 -2.82 -16.17 -7.90
C LEU A 72 -3.61 -15.19 -7.03
N TYR A 73 -3.48 -13.88 -7.25
CA TYR A 73 -4.31 -12.87 -6.56
C TYR A 73 -5.80 -13.06 -6.86
N VAL A 74 -6.16 -13.27 -8.13
CA VAL A 74 -7.55 -13.51 -8.52
C VAL A 74 -8.07 -14.83 -7.94
N ALA A 75 -7.31 -15.91 -8.10
CA ALA A 75 -7.66 -17.23 -7.57
C ALA A 75 -7.84 -17.21 -6.05
N GLY A 76 -6.94 -16.53 -5.34
CA GLY A 76 -7.00 -16.35 -3.88
C GLY A 76 -8.28 -15.67 -3.42
N VAL A 77 -8.72 -14.61 -4.11
CA VAL A 77 -9.99 -13.94 -3.82
C VAL A 77 -11.18 -14.88 -4.02
N LEU A 78 -11.20 -15.64 -5.12
CA LEU A 78 -12.28 -16.61 -5.39
C LEU A 78 -12.33 -17.72 -4.35
N LEU A 79 -11.17 -18.23 -3.93
CA LEU A 79 -11.06 -19.23 -2.86
C LEU A 79 -11.53 -18.65 -1.50
N ALA A 80 -11.10 -17.44 -1.16
CA ALA A 80 -11.46 -16.78 0.09
C ALA A 80 -12.96 -16.46 0.18
N LEU A 81 -13.62 -16.20 -0.97
CA LEU A 81 -15.07 -15.98 -1.07
C LEU A 81 -15.89 -17.27 -1.26
N ASP A 82 -15.23 -18.44 -1.32
CA ASP A 82 -15.86 -19.76 -1.56
C ASP A 82 -16.68 -19.81 -2.86
N VAL A 83 -16.12 -19.27 -3.94
CA VAL A 83 -16.77 -19.22 -5.26
C VAL A 83 -16.84 -20.62 -5.90
N ARG A 84 -18.02 -21.01 -6.39
CA ARG A 84 -18.29 -22.30 -7.05
C ARG A 84 -18.87 -22.16 -8.45
N THR A 85 -18.97 -20.95 -8.95
CA THR A 85 -19.55 -20.64 -10.27
C THR A 85 -18.46 -20.15 -11.21
N GLY A 86 -18.37 -20.71 -12.41
CA GLY A 86 -17.41 -20.28 -13.41
C GLY A 86 -17.65 -18.84 -13.85
N MET A 87 -16.58 -18.17 -14.26
CA MET A 87 -16.66 -16.77 -14.67
C MET A 87 -15.54 -16.37 -15.63
N ASP A 88 -15.84 -15.38 -16.45
CA ASP A 88 -14.87 -14.61 -17.21
C ASP A 88 -14.58 -13.31 -16.46
N ILE A 89 -13.30 -13.03 -16.21
CA ILE A 89 -12.82 -11.82 -15.53
C ILE A 89 -11.88 -11.08 -16.47
N GLU A 90 -12.24 -9.83 -16.83
CA GLU A 90 -11.40 -8.95 -17.63
C GLU A 90 -10.86 -7.82 -16.74
N ILE A 91 -9.53 -7.67 -16.71
CA ILE A 91 -8.82 -6.73 -15.84
C ILE A 91 -8.19 -5.64 -16.68
N SER A 92 -8.35 -4.40 -16.25
CA SER A 92 -7.59 -3.23 -16.72
C SER A 92 -7.16 -2.37 -15.55
N SER A 93 -5.95 -1.79 -15.60
CA SER A 93 -5.39 -1.03 -14.49
C SER A 93 -4.58 0.16 -14.99
N ASP A 94 -4.69 1.30 -14.30
CA ASP A 94 -3.78 2.43 -14.42
C ASP A 94 -2.93 2.65 -13.15
N VAL A 95 -3.01 1.71 -12.19
CA VAL A 95 -2.10 1.65 -11.04
C VAL A 95 -0.75 1.10 -11.50
N PRO A 96 0.36 1.84 -11.34
CA PRO A 96 1.67 1.36 -11.75
C PRO A 96 2.07 0.08 -11.02
N VAL A 97 2.44 -0.95 -11.78
CA VAL A 97 2.89 -2.23 -11.24
C VAL A 97 4.36 -2.13 -10.80
N GLY A 98 4.67 -2.63 -9.59
CA GLY A 98 6.04 -2.61 -9.06
C GLY A 98 6.47 -1.28 -8.44
N ALA A 99 5.63 -0.24 -8.48
CA ALA A 99 5.92 1.07 -7.92
C ALA A 99 5.67 1.19 -6.40
N GLY A 100 5.29 0.11 -5.72
CA GLY A 100 4.95 0.15 -4.28
C GLY A 100 3.60 0.83 -3.98
N LEU A 101 2.69 0.93 -4.97
CA LEU A 101 1.41 1.63 -4.88
C LEU A 101 0.20 0.69 -4.75
N SER A 102 0.45 -0.56 -4.31
CA SER A 102 -0.57 -1.59 -4.02
C SER A 102 -1.46 -1.97 -5.22
N SER A 103 -0.83 -2.22 -6.38
CA SER A 103 -1.55 -2.76 -7.53
C SER A 103 -2.16 -4.14 -7.25
N SER A 104 -1.56 -4.96 -6.35
CA SER A 104 -2.10 -6.24 -5.88
C SER A 104 -3.42 -6.06 -5.15
N ALA A 105 -3.47 -5.22 -4.11
CA ALA A 105 -4.68 -4.96 -3.35
C ALA A 105 -5.78 -4.31 -4.21
N ALA A 106 -5.41 -3.42 -5.14
CA ALA A 106 -6.36 -2.87 -6.11
C ALA A 106 -6.97 -3.96 -7.00
N LEU A 107 -6.17 -4.94 -7.44
CA LEU A 107 -6.64 -6.09 -8.18
C LEU A 107 -7.57 -6.96 -7.33
N GLU A 108 -7.12 -7.38 -6.14
CA GLU A 108 -7.90 -8.19 -5.22
C GLU A 108 -9.26 -7.55 -4.89
N CYS A 109 -9.25 -6.29 -4.47
CA CYS A 109 -10.47 -5.59 -4.05
C CYS A 109 -11.43 -5.35 -5.23
N SER A 110 -10.92 -5.06 -6.44
CA SER A 110 -11.77 -4.90 -7.62
C SER A 110 -12.47 -6.21 -8.01
N VAL A 111 -11.77 -7.34 -7.90
CA VAL A 111 -12.34 -8.67 -8.13
C VAL A 111 -13.34 -9.03 -7.02
N ALA A 112 -12.96 -8.83 -5.75
CA ALA A 112 -13.80 -9.17 -4.60
C ALA A 112 -15.16 -8.47 -4.65
N ILE A 113 -15.17 -7.14 -4.88
CA ILE A 113 -16.43 -6.38 -4.91
C ILE A 113 -17.29 -6.72 -6.14
N ALA A 114 -16.67 -7.03 -7.29
CA ALA A 114 -17.41 -7.47 -8.48
C ALA A 114 -18.04 -8.85 -8.29
N VAL A 115 -17.28 -9.79 -7.71
CA VAL A 115 -17.74 -11.15 -7.42
C VAL A 115 -18.84 -11.15 -6.35
N ASP A 116 -18.64 -10.43 -5.26
CA ASP A 116 -19.68 -10.25 -4.23
C ASP A 116 -21.00 -9.76 -4.83
N ARG A 117 -20.91 -8.73 -5.68
CA ARG A 117 -22.10 -8.12 -6.31
C ARG A 117 -22.77 -9.05 -7.31
N VAL A 118 -22.01 -9.72 -8.18
CA VAL A 118 -22.58 -10.55 -9.26
C VAL A 118 -23.21 -11.85 -8.74
N LEU A 119 -22.67 -12.39 -7.63
CA LEU A 119 -23.19 -13.58 -6.96
C LEU A 119 -24.20 -13.27 -5.86
N GLY A 120 -24.33 -11.98 -5.47
CA GLY A 120 -25.23 -11.56 -4.40
C GLY A 120 -24.84 -12.10 -3.02
N LEU A 121 -23.53 -12.21 -2.73
CA LEU A 121 -23.04 -12.78 -1.47
C LEU A 121 -23.34 -11.88 -0.27
N GLY A 122 -23.43 -10.55 -0.46
CA GLY A 122 -23.77 -9.59 0.57
C GLY A 122 -22.72 -9.46 1.67
N ARG A 123 -21.45 -9.57 1.33
CA ARG A 123 -20.34 -9.45 2.28
C ARG A 123 -20.22 -8.01 2.79
N SER A 124 -19.92 -7.86 4.08
CA SER A 124 -19.59 -6.55 4.64
C SER A 124 -18.20 -6.07 4.13
N PRO A 125 -17.94 -4.75 4.19
CA PRO A 125 -16.60 -4.24 3.85
C PRO A 125 -15.47 -4.93 4.61
N GLU A 126 -15.66 -5.25 5.90
CA GLU A 126 -14.70 -6.00 6.71
C GLU A 126 -14.43 -7.39 6.14
N GLN A 127 -15.49 -8.10 5.76
CA GLN A 127 -15.36 -9.45 5.19
C GLN A 127 -14.67 -9.44 3.82
N LEU A 128 -14.85 -8.36 3.03
CA LEU A 128 -14.14 -8.18 1.77
C LEU A 128 -12.65 -7.92 2.01
N VAL A 129 -12.29 -7.06 2.98
CA VAL A 129 -10.89 -6.85 3.38
C VAL A 129 -10.26 -8.16 3.83
N GLU A 130 -10.92 -8.92 4.73
CA GLU A 130 -10.44 -10.20 5.21
C GLU A 130 -10.22 -11.21 4.07
N ALA A 131 -11.14 -11.27 3.11
CA ALA A 131 -11.01 -12.15 1.96
C ALA A 131 -9.80 -11.81 1.10
N CYS A 132 -9.55 -10.51 0.84
CA CYS A 132 -8.38 -10.05 0.09
C CYS A 132 -7.06 -10.30 0.87
N VAL A 133 -7.02 -10.03 2.17
CA VAL A 133 -5.85 -10.35 3.01
C VAL A 133 -5.55 -11.85 3.00
N ARG A 134 -6.57 -12.70 3.08
CA ARG A 134 -6.41 -14.17 2.96
C ARG A 134 -5.90 -14.58 1.58
N ALA A 135 -6.41 -13.96 0.52
CA ALA A 135 -5.93 -14.20 -0.84
C ALA A 135 -4.42 -13.96 -0.95
N GLU A 136 -3.96 -12.81 -0.45
CA GLU A 136 -2.55 -12.43 -0.49
C GLU A 136 -1.68 -13.33 0.41
N THR A 137 -2.13 -13.65 1.63
CA THR A 137 -1.33 -14.41 2.60
C THR A 137 -1.37 -15.92 2.39
N GLU A 138 -2.54 -16.50 2.08
CA GLU A 138 -2.74 -17.95 2.01
C GLU A 138 -2.48 -18.52 0.59
N THR A 139 -2.80 -17.74 -0.47
CA THR A 139 -2.66 -18.21 -1.85
C THR A 139 -1.38 -17.70 -2.51
N VAL A 140 -1.08 -16.41 -2.39
CA VAL A 140 0.14 -15.82 -2.97
C VAL A 140 1.35 -16.06 -2.06
N GLY A 141 1.13 -16.17 -0.75
CA GLY A 141 2.21 -16.34 0.24
C GLY A 141 2.93 -15.03 0.56
N ALA A 142 2.39 -13.89 0.13
CA ALA A 142 2.96 -12.58 0.43
C ALA A 142 2.49 -12.07 1.81
N PRO A 143 3.40 -11.62 2.67
CA PRO A 143 3.02 -11.10 3.97
C PRO A 143 2.38 -9.71 3.83
N THR A 144 1.20 -9.52 4.41
CA THR A 144 0.51 -8.23 4.50
C THR A 144 -0.08 -8.03 5.90
N GLY A 145 -0.13 -6.77 6.35
CA GLY A 145 -0.86 -6.37 7.56
C GLY A 145 -2.32 -6.02 7.29
N GLY A 146 -2.69 -5.87 6.01
CA GLY A 146 -4.06 -5.52 5.58
C GLY A 146 -4.30 -4.02 5.39
N LEU A 147 -3.27 -3.18 5.49
CA LEU A 147 -3.37 -1.74 5.23
C LEU A 147 -3.89 -1.47 3.83
N ASP A 148 -3.32 -2.13 2.83
CA ASP A 148 -3.56 -1.90 1.42
C ASP A 148 -5.00 -2.23 1.04
N GLN A 149 -5.49 -3.38 1.50
CA GLN A 149 -6.86 -3.82 1.28
C GLN A 149 -7.86 -2.93 2.03
N ALA A 150 -7.52 -2.51 3.26
CA ALA A 150 -8.39 -1.64 4.04
C ALA A 150 -8.59 -0.28 3.36
N ILE A 151 -7.51 0.39 2.92
CA ILE A 151 -7.66 1.67 2.24
C ILE A 151 -8.31 1.52 0.86
N ALA A 152 -8.06 0.43 0.13
CA ALA A 152 -8.73 0.17 -1.14
C ALA A 152 -10.24 0.02 -0.99
N ILE A 153 -10.73 -0.50 0.15
CA ILE A 153 -12.18 -0.65 0.42
C ILE A 153 -12.79 0.61 1.06
N TYR A 154 -12.12 1.21 2.07
CA TYR A 154 -12.69 2.27 2.90
C TYR A 154 -12.32 3.69 2.46
N GLY A 155 -11.50 3.87 1.43
CA GLY A 155 -11.07 5.17 0.95
C GLY A 155 -12.24 6.12 0.64
N GLN A 156 -12.06 7.41 0.92
CA GLN A 156 -13.02 8.46 0.60
C GLN A 156 -12.30 9.64 -0.05
N VAL A 157 -13.00 10.32 -0.95
CA VAL A 157 -12.47 11.51 -1.62
C VAL A 157 -12.12 12.58 -0.59
N ASP A 158 -10.98 13.24 -0.76
CA ASP A 158 -10.43 14.27 0.13
C ASP A 158 -10.20 13.80 1.58
N GLN A 159 -10.04 12.47 1.80
CA GLN A 159 -9.77 11.88 3.10
C GLN A 159 -8.54 10.98 3.06
N ALA A 160 -7.77 10.96 4.15
CA ALA A 160 -6.90 9.87 4.51
C ALA A 160 -7.59 8.97 5.53
N LEU A 161 -7.19 7.71 5.62
CA LEU A 161 -7.80 6.75 6.53
C LEU A 161 -6.83 6.43 7.68
N LEU A 162 -7.12 6.92 8.89
CA LEU A 162 -6.41 6.48 10.07
C LEU A 162 -6.88 5.06 10.43
N ILE A 163 -5.95 4.12 10.46
CA ILE A 163 -6.21 2.72 10.83
C ILE A 163 -5.37 2.39 12.07
N ASP A 164 -6.03 1.96 13.13
CA ASP A 164 -5.38 1.40 14.32
C ASP A 164 -5.45 -0.13 14.25
N PHE A 165 -4.32 -0.78 14.00
CA PHE A 165 -4.25 -2.24 13.84
C PHE A 165 -4.29 -3.01 15.18
N ALA A 166 -4.11 -2.33 16.32
CA ALA A 166 -4.29 -2.96 17.62
C ALA A 166 -5.77 -3.14 17.98
N THR A 167 -6.60 -2.15 17.60
CA THR A 167 -8.02 -2.11 17.99
C THR A 167 -8.97 -2.39 16.83
N GLY A 168 -8.49 -2.30 15.58
CA GLY A 168 -9.31 -2.39 14.36
C GLY A 168 -10.12 -1.13 14.06
N VAL A 169 -9.97 -0.06 14.85
CA VAL A 169 -10.67 1.21 14.64
C VAL A 169 -10.15 1.90 13.38
N ARG A 170 -11.08 2.45 12.61
CA ARG A 170 -10.82 3.23 11.40
C ARG A 170 -11.51 4.58 11.48
N GLU A 171 -10.81 5.64 11.08
CA GLU A 171 -11.33 7.01 11.11
C GLU A 171 -10.93 7.75 9.84
N GLN A 172 -11.88 8.44 9.22
CA GLN A 172 -11.59 9.33 8.10
C GLN A 172 -11.00 10.64 8.62
N VAL A 173 -9.84 11.01 8.10
CA VAL A 173 -9.13 12.26 8.45
C VAL A 173 -9.14 13.16 7.21
N PRO A 174 -9.70 14.39 7.29
CA PRO A 174 -9.68 15.32 6.17
C PRO A 174 -8.26 15.54 5.63
N PHE A 175 -8.08 15.33 4.32
CA PHE A 175 -6.80 15.51 3.65
C PHE A 175 -7.00 16.03 2.23
N ALA A 176 -7.00 17.34 2.07
CA ALA A 176 -7.21 18.05 0.81
C ALA A 176 -6.04 19.03 0.54
N PRO A 177 -4.83 18.55 0.22
CA PRO A 177 -3.64 19.39 0.09
C PRO A 177 -3.80 20.50 -0.97
N ALA A 178 -4.55 20.25 -2.03
CA ALA A 178 -4.78 21.25 -3.08
C ALA A 178 -5.47 22.52 -2.56
N ALA A 179 -6.35 22.41 -1.56
CA ALA A 179 -7.01 23.55 -0.93
C ALA A 179 -6.01 24.45 -0.16
N HIS A 180 -4.84 23.93 0.17
CA HIS A 180 -3.76 24.62 0.87
C HIS A 180 -2.58 24.99 -0.05
N GLY A 181 -2.78 24.91 -1.38
CA GLY A 181 -1.73 25.19 -2.35
C GLY A 181 -0.62 24.15 -2.39
N LEU A 182 -0.89 22.94 -1.92
CA LEU A 182 0.04 21.82 -1.82
C LEU A 182 -0.36 20.66 -2.71
N ALA A 183 0.58 19.77 -3.01
CA ALA A 183 0.34 18.48 -3.65
C ALA A 183 1.19 17.40 -3.00
N VAL A 184 0.70 16.18 -3.00
CA VAL A 184 1.52 14.99 -2.73
C VAL A 184 2.05 14.50 -4.06
N LEU A 185 3.34 14.74 -4.32
CA LEU A 185 4.03 14.26 -5.50
C LEU A 185 4.52 12.83 -5.25
N VAL A 186 4.10 11.89 -6.07
CA VAL A 186 4.68 10.54 -6.13
C VAL A 186 5.85 10.56 -7.10
N ILE A 187 6.96 9.98 -6.67
CA ILE A 187 8.20 9.82 -7.43
C ILE A 187 8.44 8.31 -7.54
N ASP A 188 8.03 7.72 -8.64
CA ASP A 188 8.29 6.31 -8.94
C ASP A 188 9.71 6.18 -9.48
N THR A 189 10.60 5.60 -8.70
CA THR A 189 12.03 5.48 -9.04
C THR A 189 12.29 4.49 -10.17
N LYS A 190 11.31 3.68 -10.57
CA LYS A 190 11.44 2.55 -11.51
C LYS A 190 12.48 1.50 -11.08
N VAL A 191 12.89 1.57 -9.83
CA VAL A 191 13.84 0.62 -9.24
C VAL A 191 13.05 -0.41 -8.44
N SER A 192 13.27 -1.66 -8.76
CA SER A 192 12.83 -2.81 -7.98
C SER A 192 14.08 -3.63 -7.69
N HIS A 193 14.58 -3.54 -6.49
CA HIS A 193 15.56 -4.52 -6.05
C HIS A 193 14.79 -5.79 -5.76
N GLU A 194 15.01 -6.83 -6.57
CA GLU A 194 14.43 -8.14 -6.29
C GLU A 194 14.77 -8.50 -4.85
N LEU A 195 13.75 -8.79 -4.06
CA LEU A 195 13.87 -9.23 -2.67
C LEU A 195 14.46 -10.66 -2.61
N THR A 196 15.55 -10.92 -3.37
CA THR A 196 16.24 -12.20 -3.42
C THR A 196 16.71 -12.67 -2.05
N ASP A 197 16.78 -11.76 -1.07
CA ASP A 197 17.22 -12.04 0.30
C ASP A 197 16.12 -11.94 1.35
N GLY A 198 14.82 -11.90 0.97
CA GLY A 198 13.71 -11.87 1.93
C GLY A 198 13.66 -10.59 2.79
N GLY A 199 14.17 -9.46 2.28
CA GLY A 199 14.35 -8.22 3.07
C GLY A 199 13.11 -7.77 3.84
N TYR A 200 11.93 -7.70 3.19
CA TYR A 200 10.69 -7.35 3.88
C TYR A 200 10.32 -8.37 4.98
N GLY A 201 10.36 -9.67 4.64
CA GLY A 201 10.11 -10.75 5.60
C GLY A 201 11.07 -10.71 6.78
N SER A 202 12.37 -10.51 6.52
CA SER A 202 13.40 -10.38 7.57
C SER A 202 13.12 -9.21 8.52
N ARG A 203 12.69 -8.04 8.02
CA ARG A 203 12.35 -6.88 8.87
C ARG A 203 11.14 -7.15 9.75
N ARG A 204 10.12 -7.79 9.20
CA ARG A 204 8.95 -8.24 9.96
C ARG A 204 9.36 -9.24 11.05
N ASP A 205 10.16 -10.23 10.70
CA ASP A 205 10.57 -11.29 11.63
C ASP A 205 11.45 -10.71 12.76
N ASP A 206 12.34 -9.75 12.46
CA ASP A 206 13.09 -8.99 13.47
C ASP A 206 12.15 -8.25 14.43
N ALA A 207 11.14 -7.55 13.91
CA ALA A 207 10.18 -6.82 14.73
C ALA A 207 9.34 -7.75 15.60
N TRP A 208 8.90 -8.90 15.08
CA TRP A 208 8.20 -9.91 15.85
C TRP A 208 9.07 -10.54 16.93
N ALA A 209 10.33 -10.84 16.62
CA ALA A 209 11.29 -11.31 17.62
C ALA A 209 11.54 -10.27 18.72
N ALA A 210 11.53 -8.98 18.38
CA ALA A 210 11.60 -7.90 19.39
C ALA A 210 10.38 -7.93 20.32
N ALA A 211 9.16 -8.04 19.78
CA ALA A 211 7.94 -8.16 20.58
C ALA A 211 7.98 -9.36 21.53
N GLU A 212 8.33 -10.54 21.01
CA GLU A 212 8.43 -11.77 21.83
C GLU A 212 9.47 -11.63 22.95
N ARG A 213 10.62 -11.00 22.70
CA ARG A 213 11.63 -10.75 23.75
C ARG A 213 11.16 -9.80 24.84
N LEU A 214 10.23 -8.89 24.50
CA LEU A 214 9.57 -8.01 25.47
C LEU A 214 8.38 -8.65 26.17
N GLY A 215 8.08 -9.93 25.87
CA GLY A 215 6.96 -10.67 26.46
C GLY A 215 5.59 -10.26 25.89
N LEU A 216 5.57 -9.67 24.68
CA LEU A 216 4.36 -9.25 23.97
C LEU A 216 3.95 -10.31 22.93
N ASP A 217 2.69 -10.24 22.47
CA ASP A 217 2.31 -10.91 21.23
C ASP A 217 3.18 -10.36 20.07
N LYS A 218 3.56 -11.25 19.16
CA LYS A 218 4.45 -10.87 18.04
C LYS A 218 3.93 -9.72 17.19
N ARG A 219 2.60 -9.53 17.13
CA ARG A 219 1.97 -8.44 16.38
C ARG A 219 1.67 -7.21 17.25
N ALA A 220 2.24 -7.11 18.44
CA ALA A 220 1.94 -6.06 19.39
C ALA A 220 3.16 -5.19 19.77
N LEU A 221 4.20 -5.16 18.94
CA LEU A 221 5.40 -4.37 19.22
C LEU A 221 5.10 -2.89 19.44
N ALA A 222 4.12 -2.34 18.72
CA ALA A 222 3.67 -0.95 18.88
C ALA A 222 3.10 -0.61 20.28
N GLN A 223 2.80 -1.63 21.09
CA GLN A 223 2.29 -1.47 22.45
C GLN A 223 3.40 -1.54 23.52
N ALA A 224 4.66 -1.69 23.10
CA ALA A 224 5.79 -1.76 24.04
C ALA A 224 5.94 -0.44 24.78
N THR A 225 6.10 -0.51 26.11
CA THR A 225 6.33 0.64 26.99
C THR A 225 7.82 0.92 27.24
N SER A 226 8.69 -0.05 26.97
CA SER A 226 10.15 0.07 26.97
C SER A 226 10.73 -0.90 25.96
N ILE A 227 11.87 -0.53 25.38
CA ILE A 227 12.67 -1.36 24.46
C ILE A 227 14.06 -1.65 25.05
N ASP A 228 14.25 -1.35 26.32
CA ASP A 228 15.52 -1.56 27.00
C ASP A 228 15.92 -3.04 27.02
N GLY A 229 17.20 -3.29 26.79
CA GLY A 229 17.75 -4.65 26.79
C GLY A 229 17.55 -5.45 25.49
N LEU A 230 16.90 -4.89 24.48
CA LEU A 230 16.87 -5.53 23.17
C LEU A 230 18.27 -5.46 22.52
N PRO A 231 18.76 -6.57 21.92
CA PRO A 231 19.99 -6.53 21.12
C PRO A 231 19.74 -5.94 19.75
N GLU A 232 20.81 -5.49 19.08
CA GLU A 232 20.75 -5.18 17.65
C GLU A 232 20.55 -6.47 16.82
N PRO A 233 19.82 -6.44 15.71
CA PRO A 233 19.11 -5.29 15.11
C PRO A 233 17.72 -5.02 15.72
N LEU A 234 17.23 -5.85 16.66
CA LEU A 234 15.88 -5.79 17.20
C LEU A 234 15.58 -4.43 17.87
N LEU A 235 16.59 -3.85 18.53
CA LEU A 235 16.47 -2.55 19.17
C LEU A 235 16.12 -1.45 18.16
N ARG A 236 16.79 -1.41 17.01
CA ARG A 236 16.50 -0.44 15.95
C ARG A 236 15.10 -0.65 15.35
N ARG A 237 14.70 -1.89 15.10
CA ARG A 237 13.35 -2.20 14.60
C ARG A 237 12.26 -1.70 15.57
N ALA A 238 12.44 -1.98 16.86
CA ALA A 238 11.51 -1.52 17.89
C ALA A 238 11.48 0.02 18.01
N ARG A 239 12.63 0.68 17.91
CA ARG A 239 12.73 2.15 17.91
C ARG A 239 11.92 2.73 16.74
N HIS A 240 12.09 2.19 15.54
CA HIS A 240 11.29 2.62 14.39
C HIS A 240 9.80 2.47 14.69
N VAL A 241 9.33 1.28 15.07
CA VAL A 241 7.90 1.02 15.29
C VAL A 241 7.29 2.00 16.28
N LEU A 242 7.93 2.22 17.42
CA LEU A 242 7.39 3.13 18.44
C LEU A 242 7.42 4.60 18.00
N SER A 243 8.53 5.03 17.39
CA SER A 243 8.63 6.42 16.93
C SER A 243 7.72 6.69 15.73
N GLU A 244 7.50 5.72 14.85
CA GLU A 244 6.62 5.88 13.70
C GLU A 244 5.16 5.98 14.12
N VAL A 245 4.71 5.19 15.10
CA VAL A 245 3.35 5.30 15.66
C VAL A 245 3.14 6.69 16.28
N ALA A 246 4.13 7.22 17.02
CA ALA A 246 4.05 8.57 17.57
C ALA A 246 3.97 9.62 16.45
N ARG A 247 4.77 9.47 15.38
CA ARG A 247 4.71 10.38 14.21
C ARG A 247 3.34 10.36 13.51
N VAL A 248 2.68 9.20 13.44
CA VAL A 248 1.31 9.12 12.90
C VAL A 248 0.36 9.96 13.74
N ASP A 249 0.45 9.87 15.08
CA ASP A 249 -0.39 10.67 15.98
C ASP A 249 -0.14 12.16 15.81
N ASP A 250 1.12 12.57 15.76
CA ASP A 250 1.52 13.97 15.55
C ASP A 250 1.06 14.48 14.19
N PHE A 251 1.17 13.66 13.13
CA PHE A 251 0.72 13.99 11.79
C PHE A 251 -0.81 14.22 11.75
N VAL A 252 -1.57 13.33 12.36
CA VAL A 252 -3.04 13.46 12.46
C VAL A 252 -3.41 14.70 13.31
N ALA A 253 -2.69 14.94 14.40
CA ALA A 253 -2.92 16.14 15.23
C ALA A 253 -2.64 17.43 14.45
N ALA A 254 -1.56 17.49 13.67
CA ALA A 254 -1.25 18.62 12.80
C ALA A 254 -2.33 18.84 11.73
N LEU A 255 -2.82 17.78 11.07
CA LEU A 255 -3.94 17.88 10.10
C LEU A 255 -5.20 18.44 10.76
N ARG A 256 -5.57 17.96 11.94
CA ARG A 256 -6.74 18.45 12.69
C ARG A 256 -6.60 19.91 13.15
N ALA A 257 -5.37 20.37 13.35
CA ALA A 257 -5.05 21.75 13.69
C ALA A 257 -4.87 22.65 12.46
N ASP A 258 -5.02 22.13 11.25
CA ASP A 258 -4.73 22.82 9.97
C ASP A 258 -3.27 23.32 9.86
N ASP A 259 -2.35 22.64 10.56
CA ASP A 259 -0.91 22.95 10.57
C ASP A 259 -0.15 22.12 9.52
N TRP A 260 -0.28 22.52 8.27
CA TRP A 260 0.38 21.86 7.13
C TRP A 260 1.90 22.01 7.15
N ALA A 261 2.42 23.04 7.80
CA ALA A 261 3.86 23.29 7.89
C ALA A 261 4.58 22.23 8.73
N SER A 262 3.93 21.73 9.78
CA SER A 262 4.47 20.68 10.66
C SER A 262 4.50 19.29 10.01
N LEU A 263 3.79 19.06 8.89
CA LEU A 263 3.77 17.75 8.23
C LEU A 263 5.12 17.39 7.58
N GLY A 264 5.83 18.39 7.05
CA GLY A 264 7.09 18.20 6.35
C GLY A 264 8.16 17.52 7.23
N PRO A 265 8.52 18.10 8.38
CA PRO A 265 9.47 17.47 9.32
C PRO A 265 9.10 16.05 9.72
N LEU A 266 7.80 15.74 9.92
CA LEU A 266 7.33 14.40 10.26
C LEU A 266 7.59 13.38 9.13
N LEU A 267 7.41 13.80 7.86
CA LEU A 267 7.76 12.96 6.71
C LEU A 267 9.27 12.69 6.65
N ASP A 268 10.08 13.71 6.87
CA ASP A 268 11.55 13.62 6.85
C ASP A 268 12.09 12.70 7.95
N ASP A 269 11.55 12.83 9.16
CA ASP A 269 11.93 12.00 10.31
C ASP A 269 11.48 10.55 10.10
N SER A 270 10.33 10.32 9.48
CA SER A 270 9.88 9.00 9.08
C SER A 270 10.84 8.36 8.07
N HIS A 271 11.27 9.10 7.03
CA HIS A 271 12.24 8.59 6.06
C HIS A 271 13.57 8.24 6.72
N THR A 272 14.06 9.11 7.60
CA THR A 272 15.31 8.86 8.35
C THR A 272 15.22 7.57 9.16
N SER A 273 14.12 7.35 9.87
CA SER A 273 13.89 6.13 10.65
C SER A 273 13.75 4.88 9.77
N LEU A 274 13.08 4.99 8.62
CA LEU A 274 12.98 3.89 7.65
C LEU A 274 14.32 3.52 7.05
N ARG A 275 15.19 4.51 6.77
CA ARG A 275 16.53 4.29 6.25
C ARG A 275 17.49 3.73 7.31
N ASP A 276 17.54 4.35 8.50
CA ASP A 276 18.61 4.10 9.47
C ASP A 276 18.22 3.06 10.54
N ASP A 277 16.96 3.05 11.00
CA ASP A 277 16.50 2.11 12.01
C ASP A 277 15.85 0.85 11.40
N TYR A 278 14.98 1.02 10.40
CA TYR A 278 14.31 -0.13 9.78
C TYR A 278 15.07 -0.72 8.61
N GLU A 279 15.96 0.05 7.98
CA GLU A 279 16.85 -0.34 6.88
C GLU A 279 16.09 -0.91 5.67
N VAL A 280 15.06 -0.20 5.25
CA VAL A 280 14.21 -0.55 4.09
C VAL A 280 14.33 0.43 2.93
N SER A 281 15.10 1.51 3.08
CA SER A 281 15.37 2.43 1.98
C SER A 281 16.44 1.88 1.03
N CYS A 282 16.63 2.56 -0.09
CA CYS A 282 17.71 2.33 -1.04
C CYS A 282 18.25 3.66 -1.56
N LYS A 283 19.38 3.62 -2.28
CA LYS A 283 20.06 4.83 -2.75
C LYS A 283 19.19 5.71 -3.64
N GLU A 284 18.35 5.10 -4.46
CA GLU A 284 17.46 5.79 -5.38
C GLU A 284 16.34 6.52 -4.63
N LEU A 285 15.78 5.87 -3.61
CA LEU A 285 14.78 6.49 -2.72
C LEU A 285 15.39 7.62 -1.92
N ASP A 286 16.58 7.43 -1.33
CA ASP A 286 17.28 8.46 -0.56
C ASP A 286 17.55 9.70 -1.42
N VAL A 287 18.06 9.51 -2.65
CA VAL A 287 18.32 10.61 -3.58
C VAL A 287 17.01 11.30 -4.01
N ALA A 288 15.94 10.54 -4.26
CA ALA A 288 14.64 11.14 -4.60
C ALA A 288 14.14 12.05 -3.47
N VAL A 289 14.20 11.56 -2.23
CA VAL A 289 13.76 12.29 -1.03
C VAL A 289 14.64 13.52 -0.77
N GLU A 290 15.96 13.37 -0.72
CA GLU A 290 16.89 14.46 -0.45
C GLU A 290 16.79 15.56 -1.51
N THR A 291 16.76 15.17 -2.80
CA THR A 291 16.64 16.13 -3.90
C THR A 291 15.29 16.84 -3.91
N ALA A 292 14.18 16.14 -3.61
CA ALA A 292 12.88 16.77 -3.53
C ALA A 292 12.83 17.86 -2.44
N ARG A 293 13.42 17.59 -1.27
CA ARG A 293 13.53 18.55 -0.15
C ARG A 293 14.38 19.76 -0.53
N GLU A 294 15.56 19.52 -1.10
CA GLU A 294 16.47 20.60 -1.57
C GLU A 294 15.83 21.49 -2.64
N ALA A 295 14.94 20.92 -3.47
CA ALA A 295 14.22 21.65 -4.50
C ALA A 295 12.96 22.38 -4.00
N GLY A 296 12.62 22.25 -2.72
CA GLY A 296 11.57 23.03 -2.05
C GLY A 296 10.30 22.24 -1.69
N ALA A 297 10.34 20.92 -1.60
CA ALA A 297 9.30 20.16 -0.91
C ALA A 297 9.32 20.52 0.59
N LEU A 298 8.15 20.55 1.24
CA LEU A 298 8.03 20.75 2.68
C LEU A 298 8.64 19.57 3.45
N GLY A 299 8.53 18.37 2.91
CA GLY A 299 9.12 17.14 3.39
C GLY A 299 8.88 16.02 2.41
N ALA A 300 9.65 14.93 2.53
CA ALA A 300 9.55 13.77 1.65
C ALA A 300 9.99 12.48 2.35
N ARG A 301 9.44 11.34 1.88
CA ARG A 301 9.78 10.01 2.39
C ARG A 301 9.51 8.92 1.36
N MET A 302 10.13 7.78 1.52
CA MET A 302 9.70 6.58 0.81
C MET A 302 8.29 6.17 1.25
N THR A 303 7.55 5.46 0.38
CA THR A 303 6.24 4.88 0.70
C THR A 303 6.18 3.42 0.24
N GLY A 304 5.39 2.59 0.93
CA GLY A 304 5.29 1.15 0.69
C GLY A 304 6.38 0.34 1.38
N GLY A 305 6.63 -0.86 0.88
CA GLY A 305 7.55 -1.83 1.50
C GLY A 305 9.03 -1.47 1.47
N GLY A 306 9.44 -0.49 0.68
CA GLY A 306 10.86 -0.13 0.51
C GLY A 306 11.61 -1.00 -0.48
N PHE A 307 12.94 -0.98 -0.40
CA PHE A 307 13.86 -1.68 -1.30
C PHE A 307 13.71 -1.29 -2.77
N GLY A 308 13.18 -0.11 -3.05
CA GLY A 308 12.80 0.45 -4.35
C GLY A 308 11.36 0.99 -4.33
N GLY A 309 10.73 1.07 -5.50
CA GLY A 309 9.39 1.61 -5.65
C GLY A 309 9.35 3.13 -5.59
N SER A 310 8.49 3.71 -4.78
CA SER A 310 8.21 5.15 -4.80
C SER A 310 8.60 5.88 -3.53
N ALA A 311 8.90 7.17 -3.70
CA ALA A 311 8.87 8.18 -2.66
C ALA A 311 7.64 9.09 -2.84
N ILE A 312 7.21 9.74 -1.75
CA ILE A 312 6.23 10.81 -1.75
C ILE A 312 6.85 12.09 -1.21
N ALA A 313 6.46 13.23 -1.77
CA ALA A 313 6.87 14.55 -1.31
C ALA A 313 5.67 15.47 -1.19
N LEU A 314 5.55 16.20 -0.07
CA LEU A 314 4.56 17.26 0.09
C LEU A 314 5.14 18.55 -0.50
N VAL A 315 4.59 19.01 -1.61
CA VAL A 315 5.20 20.04 -2.44
C VAL A 315 4.24 21.21 -2.63
N PRO A 316 4.67 22.49 -2.45
CA PRO A 316 3.92 23.63 -2.89
C PRO A 316 3.65 23.56 -4.41
N LEU A 317 2.42 23.84 -4.84
CA LEU A 317 2.01 23.70 -6.26
C LEU A 317 2.93 24.46 -7.21
N GLU A 318 3.40 25.65 -6.82
CA GLU A 318 4.34 26.45 -7.62
C GLU A 318 5.75 25.84 -7.73
N ARG A 319 6.09 24.84 -6.89
CA ARG A 319 7.38 24.15 -6.89
C ARG A 319 7.36 22.80 -7.61
N LEU A 320 6.21 22.26 -7.95
CA LEU A 320 6.07 20.91 -8.55
C LEU A 320 7.06 20.66 -9.69
N ASN A 321 7.07 21.55 -10.71
CA ASN A 321 7.95 21.39 -11.86
C ASN A 321 9.43 21.47 -11.48
N ALA A 322 9.79 22.32 -10.53
CA ALA A 322 11.18 22.45 -10.07
C ALA A 322 11.63 21.18 -9.35
N VAL A 323 10.78 20.62 -8.47
CA VAL A 323 11.08 19.37 -7.76
C VAL A 323 11.22 18.21 -8.75
N GLN A 324 10.28 18.03 -9.67
CA GLN A 324 10.35 16.99 -10.71
C GLN A 324 11.62 17.08 -11.53
N SER A 325 11.95 18.27 -12.03
CA SER A 325 13.13 18.51 -12.86
C SER A 325 14.44 18.25 -12.07
N ALA A 326 14.50 18.64 -10.81
CA ALA A 326 15.66 18.42 -9.96
C ALA A 326 15.90 16.92 -9.72
N VAL A 327 14.84 16.18 -9.37
CA VAL A 327 14.93 14.73 -9.15
C VAL A 327 15.31 13.99 -10.41
N ALA A 328 14.68 14.28 -11.56
CA ALA A 328 15.03 13.69 -12.85
C ALA A 328 16.50 13.96 -13.20
N THR A 329 16.98 15.21 -13.02
CA THR A 329 18.38 15.57 -13.25
C THR A 329 19.33 14.80 -12.33
N ALA A 330 18.97 14.63 -11.05
CA ALA A 330 19.77 13.91 -10.08
C ALA A 330 19.93 12.42 -10.44
N PHE A 331 18.86 11.80 -10.98
CA PHE A 331 18.89 10.42 -11.47
C PHE A 331 19.76 10.26 -12.71
N VAL A 332 19.57 11.12 -13.72
CA VAL A 332 20.37 11.11 -14.94
C VAL A 332 21.87 11.31 -14.63
N ALA A 333 22.22 12.25 -13.73
CA ALA A 333 23.60 12.49 -13.32
C ALA A 333 24.29 11.28 -12.66
N ARG A 334 23.50 10.34 -12.13
CA ARG A 334 23.99 9.07 -11.55
C ARG A 334 23.95 7.90 -12.53
N GLY A 335 23.50 8.12 -13.76
CA GLY A 335 23.34 7.06 -14.76
C GLY A 335 22.17 6.12 -14.50
N TRP A 336 21.19 6.57 -13.68
CA TRP A 336 19.98 5.80 -13.42
C TRP A 336 18.89 6.12 -14.46
N GLY A 337 17.89 5.23 -14.54
CA GLY A 337 16.69 5.46 -15.37
C GLY A 337 15.92 6.70 -14.89
N GLU A 338 15.19 7.34 -15.80
CA GLU A 338 14.36 8.49 -15.47
C GLU A 338 13.15 8.05 -14.62
N PRO A 339 12.91 8.66 -13.46
CA PRO A 339 11.75 8.35 -12.62
C PRO A 339 10.46 8.87 -13.27
N ASP A 340 9.33 8.23 -12.94
CA ASP A 340 8.01 8.76 -13.29
C ASP A 340 7.43 9.60 -12.14
N PHE A 341 6.59 10.57 -12.51
CA PHE A 341 5.98 11.49 -11.57
C PHE A 341 4.48 11.59 -11.78
N PHE A 342 3.73 11.65 -10.68
CA PHE A 342 2.33 12.07 -10.72
C PHE A 342 1.91 12.63 -9.36
N VAL A 343 0.82 13.41 -9.37
CA VAL A 343 0.20 13.91 -8.13
C VAL A 343 -0.75 12.86 -7.59
N ALA A 344 -0.59 12.48 -6.33
CA ALA A 344 -1.54 11.63 -5.62
C ALA A 344 -2.74 12.47 -5.16
N GLU A 345 -3.86 12.26 -5.81
CA GLU A 345 -5.14 12.86 -5.42
C GLU A 345 -5.93 11.87 -4.57
N PRO A 346 -6.43 12.27 -3.39
CA PRO A 346 -7.24 11.41 -2.55
C PRO A 346 -8.53 10.98 -3.27
N GLY A 347 -8.62 9.70 -3.60
CA GLY A 347 -9.70 9.09 -4.35
C GLY A 347 -10.71 8.33 -3.49
N ALA A 348 -11.77 7.84 -4.12
CA ALA A 348 -12.74 6.98 -3.49
C ALA A 348 -12.23 5.55 -3.32
N GLY A 349 -12.73 4.83 -2.33
CA GLY A 349 -12.55 3.38 -2.17
C GLY A 349 -13.29 2.57 -3.23
N ALA A 350 -13.23 1.24 -3.07
CA ALA A 350 -13.79 0.31 -4.03
C ALA A 350 -15.29 0.51 -4.24
N ALA A 351 -15.71 0.46 -5.50
CA ALA A 351 -17.09 0.63 -5.91
C ALA A 351 -17.46 -0.31 -7.06
N VAL A 352 -18.75 -0.56 -7.20
CA VAL A 352 -19.31 -1.26 -8.37
C VAL A 352 -19.80 -0.22 -9.35
N ALA A 353 -19.32 -0.29 -10.60
CA ALA A 353 -19.93 0.49 -11.67
C ALA A 353 -21.22 -0.20 -12.15
N ASP A 354 -22.29 0.57 -12.22
CA ASP A 354 -23.53 0.09 -12.85
C ASP A 354 -23.26 -0.23 -14.33
N PRO A 355 -23.88 -1.29 -14.87
CA PRO A 355 -23.77 -1.59 -16.29
C PRO A 355 -24.31 -0.40 -17.10
N ALA A 356 -23.46 0.09 -18.02
CA ALA A 356 -23.87 1.14 -18.96
C ALA A 356 -24.97 0.64 -19.91
#